data_32242de70c803c9f31a867574519ec00
#
_entry.id   32242de70c803c9f31a867574519ec00
#
_cell.length_a   1.000
_cell.length_b   1.000
_cell.length_c   1.000
_cell.angle_alpha   90.00
_cell.angle_beta   90.00
_cell.angle_gamma   90.00
#
_symmetry.space_group_name_H-M   'P 1'
#
loop_
_entity.id
_entity.type
_entity.pdbx_description
1 polymer ?
#
loop_
_entity_poly.entity_id
_entity_poly.type
_entity_poly.pdbx_seq_one_letter_code
_entity_poly.pdbx_strand_id
1 'polypeptide(L)'
;MFIARQKKQENIAEYLLYMWQLEDILRSCRLDIHLVEQALIAPAGYSEEQKKEVREWYEGLLLMMKSEGIQQQGHLQINKNLLLDLTDLHRSLLKDARESQYIEAFYKALPAIVEFRSKSGHQDVSELEACFTALYGYLLLKLQKKEISKETETATKQISHLLALLSQKYKTRDLEPE
;
A
#
# COMPACT_ATOMS: atom_id res chain seq x y z
N MET A 1 -11.46 6.61 6.91
CA MET A 1 -12.05 7.18 5.70
C MET A 1 -11.34 8.45 5.24
N PHE A 2 -11.29 9.54 6.01
CA PHE A 2 -10.66 10.81 5.59
C PHE A 2 -9.18 10.66 5.22
N ILE A 3 -8.39 9.98 6.04
CA ILE A 3 -6.97 9.70 5.75
C ILE A 3 -6.81 8.87 4.47
N ALA A 4 -7.65 7.85 4.27
CA ALA A 4 -7.61 7.03 3.05
C ALA A 4 -7.91 7.87 1.81
N ARG A 5 -8.94 8.74 1.86
CA ARG A 5 -9.31 9.64 0.75
C ARG A 5 -8.17 10.61 0.43
N GLN A 6 -7.60 11.24 1.45
CA GLN A 6 -6.46 12.16 1.29
C GLN A 6 -5.27 11.44 0.64
N LYS A 7 -4.84 10.30 1.19
CA LYS A 7 -3.72 9.53 0.63
C LYS A 7 -3.97 9.10 -0.80
N LYS A 8 -5.19 8.66 -1.15
CA LYS A 8 -5.54 8.28 -2.51
C LYS A 8 -5.38 9.42 -3.51
N GLN A 9 -5.66 10.66 -3.09
CA GLN A 9 -5.50 11.85 -3.92
C GLN A 9 -4.04 12.32 -4.02
N GLU A 10 -3.28 12.19 -2.93
CA GLU A 10 -1.92 12.70 -2.85
C GLU A 10 -0.87 11.73 -3.36
N ASN A 11 -0.95 10.46 -2.94
CA ASN A 11 0.05 9.43 -3.23
C ASN A 11 -0.58 8.03 -3.20
N ILE A 12 -0.81 7.46 -4.37
CA ILE A 12 -1.48 6.17 -4.51
C ILE A 12 -0.70 5.01 -3.87
N ALA A 13 0.64 5.07 -3.83
CA ALA A 13 1.44 4.06 -3.17
C ALA A 13 1.28 4.11 -1.64
N GLU A 14 1.26 5.32 -1.07
CA GLU A 14 0.97 5.49 0.36
C GLU A 14 -0.46 5.07 0.71
N TYR A 15 -1.42 5.31 -0.19
CA TYR A 15 -2.78 4.82 -0.02
C TYR A 15 -2.83 3.29 0.08
N LEU A 16 -2.16 2.58 -0.84
CA LEU A 16 -2.16 1.12 -0.85
C LEU A 16 -1.50 0.55 0.42
N LEU A 17 -0.35 1.08 0.84
CA LEU A 17 0.32 0.68 2.09
C LEU A 17 -0.54 0.97 3.32
N TYR A 18 -1.23 2.10 3.35
CA TYR A 18 -2.17 2.44 4.40
C TYR A 18 -3.35 1.45 4.46
N MET A 19 -3.90 1.07 3.31
CA MET A 19 -4.99 0.09 3.26
C MET A 19 -4.55 -1.29 3.74
N TRP A 20 -3.34 -1.74 3.42
CA TRP A 20 -2.78 -2.99 3.94
C TRP A 20 -2.61 -2.95 5.47
N GLN A 21 -2.08 -1.83 5.99
CA GLN A 21 -1.98 -1.63 7.43
C GLN A 21 -3.36 -1.63 8.09
N LEU A 22 -4.34 -1.00 7.46
CA LEU A 22 -5.70 -0.96 7.97
C LEU A 22 -6.33 -2.34 8.00
N GLU A 23 -6.17 -3.16 6.96
CA GLU A 23 -6.62 -4.56 6.95
C GLU A 23 -6.05 -5.34 8.14
N ASP A 24 -4.78 -5.18 8.47
CA ASP A 24 -4.15 -5.84 9.62
C ASP A 24 -4.69 -5.32 10.96
N ILE A 25 -4.95 -4.02 11.09
CA ILE A 25 -5.59 -3.45 12.28
C ILE A 25 -7.02 -4.01 12.43
N LEU A 26 -7.80 -4.09 11.35
CA LEU A 26 -9.15 -4.66 11.38
C LEU A 26 -9.13 -6.14 11.78
N ARG A 27 -8.13 -6.92 11.34
CA ARG A 27 -7.89 -8.30 11.79
C ARG A 27 -7.58 -8.36 13.29
N SER A 28 -6.73 -7.47 13.78
CA SER A 28 -6.40 -7.40 15.21
C SER A 28 -7.64 -7.09 16.08
N CYS A 29 -8.59 -6.32 15.52
CA CYS A 29 -9.91 -6.06 16.09
C CYS A 29 -10.90 -7.23 15.86
N ARG A 30 -10.46 -8.40 15.38
CA ARG A 30 -11.30 -9.60 15.13
C ARG A 30 -12.48 -9.33 14.20
N LEU A 31 -12.38 -8.34 13.34
CA LEU A 31 -13.46 -7.87 12.47
C LEU A 31 -14.74 -7.50 13.24
N ASP A 32 -14.59 -7.00 14.47
CA ASP A 32 -15.66 -6.53 15.34
C ASP A 32 -15.70 -4.98 15.30
N ILE A 33 -16.85 -4.43 14.89
CA ILE A 33 -17.00 -2.97 14.75
C ILE A 33 -16.86 -2.24 16.08
N HIS A 34 -17.26 -2.83 17.21
CA HIS A 34 -17.13 -2.19 18.51
C HIS A 34 -15.66 -2.05 18.92
N LEU A 35 -14.82 -3.07 18.64
CA LEU A 35 -13.38 -2.98 18.86
C LEU A 35 -12.72 -1.95 17.92
N VAL A 36 -13.18 -1.87 16.68
CA VAL A 36 -12.73 -0.85 15.71
C VAL A 36 -13.11 0.56 16.19
N GLU A 37 -14.33 0.75 16.70
CA GLU A 37 -14.75 2.03 17.28
C GLU A 37 -13.84 2.47 18.43
N GLN A 38 -13.56 1.58 19.35
CA GLN A 38 -12.68 1.86 20.50
C GLN A 38 -11.25 2.18 20.09
N ALA A 39 -10.70 1.45 19.11
CA ALA A 39 -9.31 1.55 18.68
C ALA A 39 -9.05 2.73 17.74
N LEU A 40 -9.97 3.02 16.82
CA LEU A 40 -9.73 3.92 15.69
C LEU A 40 -10.65 5.14 15.62
N ILE A 41 -11.88 5.06 16.14
CA ILE A 41 -12.85 6.14 16.00
C ILE A 41 -12.86 7.02 17.26
N ALA A 42 -12.95 6.43 18.43
CA ALA A 42 -13.05 7.15 19.69
C ALA A 42 -11.85 8.08 19.96
N PRO A 43 -10.58 7.64 19.72
CA PRO A 43 -9.42 8.51 19.97
C PRO A 43 -9.18 9.58 18.90
N ALA A 44 -9.90 9.55 17.76
CA ALA A 44 -9.60 10.39 16.60
C ALA A 44 -10.16 11.82 16.66
N GLY A 45 -10.94 12.17 17.69
CA GLY A 45 -11.49 13.52 17.87
C GLY A 45 -12.53 13.94 16.82
N TYR A 46 -13.21 13.01 16.18
CA TYR A 46 -14.25 13.26 15.18
C TYR A 46 -15.52 13.86 15.81
N SER A 47 -16.25 14.70 15.05
CA SER A 47 -17.62 15.09 15.39
C SER A 47 -18.56 13.87 15.35
N GLU A 48 -19.76 13.97 15.96
CA GLU A 48 -20.70 12.84 15.95
C GLU A 48 -21.14 12.44 14.53
N GLU A 49 -21.29 13.41 13.62
CA GLU A 49 -21.59 13.15 12.21
C GLU A 49 -20.42 12.41 11.52
N GLN A 50 -19.20 12.87 11.75
CA GLN A 50 -18.01 12.22 11.21
C GLN A 50 -17.82 10.81 11.78
N LYS A 51 -18.09 10.59 13.07
CA LYS A 51 -18.03 9.24 13.68
C LYS A 51 -18.98 8.28 12.99
N LYS A 52 -20.21 8.73 12.69
CA LYS A 52 -21.19 7.91 11.98
C LYS A 52 -20.69 7.54 10.59
N GLU A 53 -20.22 8.51 9.81
CA GLU A 53 -19.72 8.30 8.45
C GLU A 53 -18.50 7.35 8.43
N VAL A 54 -17.56 7.55 9.38
CA VAL A 54 -16.37 6.71 9.50
C VAL A 54 -16.72 5.30 9.95
N ARG A 55 -17.69 5.15 10.86
CA ARG A 55 -18.20 3.85 11.30
C ARG A 55 -18.80 3.05 10.14
N GLU A 56 -19.70 3.67 9.37
CA GLU A 56 -20.31 3.06 8.18
C GLU A 56 -19.24 2.60 7.17
N TRP A 57 -18.19 3.40 6.98
CA TRP A 57 -17.09 3.03 6.11
C TRP A 57 -16.31 1.81 6.64
N TYR A 58 -16.01 1.73 7.94
CA TYR A 58 -15.37 0.56 8.52
C TYR A 58 -16.28 -0.68 8.45
N GLU A 59 -17.57 -0.55 8.72
CA GLU A 59 -18.53 -1.66 8.55
C GLU A 59 -18.51 -2.22 7.13
N GLY A 60 -18.44 -1.35 6.13
CA GLY A 60 -18.27 -1.74 4.74
C GLY A 60 -17.00 -2.55 4.50
N LEU A 61 -15.85 -2.10 5.05
CA LEU A 61 -14.58 -2.85 4.94
C LEU A 61 -14.66 -4.22 5.64
N LEU A 62 -15.23 -4.28 6.85
CA LEU A 62 -15.40 -5.52 7.58
C LEU A 62 -16.29 -6.52 6.81
N LEU A 63 -17.36 -6.02 6.19
CA LEU A 63 -18.22 -6.84 5.35
C LEU A 63 -17.49 -7.39 4.13
N MET A 64 -16.72 -6.55 3.42
CA MET A 64 -15.90 -6.99 2.30
C MET A 64 -14.87 -8.03 2.72
N MET A 65 -14.14 -7.82 3.82
CA MET A 65 -13.15 -8.78 4.31
C MET A 65 -13.78 -10.13 4.67
N LYS A 66 -15.00 -10.13 5.21
CA LYS A 66 -15.75 -11.37 5.51
C LYS A 66 -16.23 -12.06 4.23
N SER A 67 -16.78 -11.32 3.28
CA SER A 67 -17.30 -11.87 2.03
C SER A 67 -16.22 -12.42 1.12
N GLU A 68 -15.03 -11.80 1.13
CA GLU A 68 -13.87 -12.24 0.35
C GLU A 68 -13.04 -13.34 1.03
N GLY A 69 -13.41 -13.76 2.24
CA GLY A 69 -12.72 -14.84 2.95
C GLY A 69 -11.32 -14.49 3.45
N ILE A 70 -11.01 -13.20 3.64
CA ILE A 70 -9.67 -12.70 4.01
C ILE A 70 -9.56 -12.30 5.48
N GLN A 71 -10.30 -12.94 6.36
CA GLN A 71 -10.31 -12.64 7.80
C GLN A 71 -8.99 -12.92 8.49
N GLN A 72 -8.17 -13.84 7.96
CA GLN A 72 -6.90 -14.24 8.56
C GLN A 72 -5.69 -13.66 7.82
N GLN A 73 -5.74 -13.59 6.49
CA GLN A 73 -4.62 -13.14 5.65
C GLN A 73 -5.13 -12.69 4.28
N GLY A 74 -4.26 -12.04 3.51
CA GLY A 74 -4.55 -11.56 2.17
C GLY A 74 -5.05 -10.12 2.16
N HIS A 75 -5.39 -9.63 0.98
CA HIS A 75 -5.80 -8.25 0.74
C HIS A 75 -7.16 -8.21 0.06
N LEU A 76 -7.93 -7.16 0.33
CA LEU A 76 -9.19 -6.85 -0.35
C LEU A 76 -9.02 -6.82 -1.87
N GLN A 77 -9.99 -7.33 -2.60
CA GLN A 77 -9.94 -7.37 -4.07
C GLN A 77 -9.76 -5.99 -4.68
N ILE A 78 -10.36 -4.95 -4.08
CA ILE A 78 -10.17 -3.55 -4.51
C ILE A 78 -8.70 -3.12 -4.44
N ASN A 79 -7.95 -3.56 -3.44
CA ASN A 79 -6.52 -3.25 -3.27
C ASN A 79 -5.66 -4.09 -4.22
N LYS A 80 -6.05 -5.34 -4.49
CA LYS A 80 -5.40 -6.18 -5.51
C LYS A 80 -5.60 -5.60 -6.91
N ASN A 81 -6.80 -5.14 -7.24
CA ASN A 81 -7.09 -4.51 -8.52
C ASN A 81 -6.26 -3.23 -8.71
N LEU A 82 -6.13 -2.41 -7.66
CA LEU A 82 -5.27 -1.24 -7.70
C LEU A 82 -3.80 -1.62 -7.94
N LEU A 83 -3.30 -2.67 -7.27
CA LEU A 83 -1.93 -3.15 -7.49
C LEU A 83 -1.72 -3.65 -8.92
N LEU A 84 -2.70 -4.31 -9.52
CA LEU A 84 -2.67 -4.72 -10.93
C LEU A 84 -2.61 -3.50 -11.85
N ASP A 85 -3.45 -2.51 -11.65
CA ASP A 85 -3.46 -1.26 -12.44
C ASP A 85 -2.12 -0.51 -12.33
N LEU A 86 -1.55 -0.42 -11.13
CA LEU A 86 -0.21 0.13 -10.93
C LEU A 86 0.88 -0.71 -11.62
N THR A 87 0.73 -2.04 -11.65
CA THR A 87 1.66 -2.94 -12.35
C THR A 87 1.61 -2.74 -13.85
N ASP A 88 0.43 -2.51 -14.42
CA ASP A 88 0.28 -2.24 -15.85
C ASP A 88 0.85 -0.88 -16.22
N LEU A 89 0.64 0.14 -15.39
CA LEU A 89 1.30 1.44 -15.54
C LEU A 89 2.82 1.31 -15.48
N HIS A 90 3.36 0.59 -14.49
CA HIS A 90 4.79 0.31 -14.36
C HIS A 90 5.37 -0.31 -15.64
N ARG A 91 4.72 -1.34 -16.17
CA ARG A 91 5.14 -1.99 -17.42
C ARG A 91 5.10 -1.05 -18.63
N SER A 92 4.11 -0.17 -18.67
CA SER A 92 3.98 0.85 -19.72
C SER A 92 5.14 1.85 -19.64
N LEU A 93 5.43 2.39 -18.45
CA LEU A 93 6.52 3.34 -18.22
C LEU A 93 7.90 2.76 -18.57
N LEU A 94 8.12 1.48 -18.30
CA LEU A 94 9.39 0.81 -18.66
C LEU A 94 9.58 0.64 -20.17
N LYS A 95 8.51 0.67 -20.96
CA LYS A 95 8.57 0.56 -22.43
C LYS A 95 8.67 1.92 -23.12
N ASP A 96 8.40 3.03 -22.42
CA ASP A 96 8.44 4.36 -23.00
C ASP A 96 9.82 5.00 -22.76
N ALA A 97 10.60 5.16 -23.82
CA ALA A 97 11.93 5.75 -23.76
C ALA A 97 11.94 7.22 -23.22
N ARG A 98 10.79 7.90 -23.22
CA ARG A 98 10.64 9.26 -22.67
C ARG A 98 10.67 9.25 -21.14
N GLU A 99 10.41 8.11 -20.51
CA GLU A 99 10.36 7.93 -19.06
C GLU A 99 11.74 7.54 -18.47
N SER A 100 12.81 8.15 -18.97
CA SER A 100 14.19 7.83 -18.60
C SER A 100 14.45 7.89 -17.09
N GLN A 101 13.88 8.87 -16.39
CA GLN A 101 14.01 9.01 -14.93
C GLN A 101 13.35 7.83 -14.19
N TYR A 102 12.19 7.39 -14.64
CA TYR A 102 11.50 6.23 -14.05
C TYR A 102 12.28 4.95 -14.29
N ILE A 103 12.76 4.77 -15.53
CA ILE A 103 13.57 3.61 -15.93
C ILE A 103 14.85 3.54 -15.10
N GLU A 104 15.56 4.67 -14.93
CA GLU A 104 16.77 4.75 -14.09
C GLU A 104 16.46 4.38 -12.63
N ALA A 105 15.38 4.90 -12.06
CA ALA A 105 14.98 4.57 -10.70
C ALA A 105 14.65 3.07 -10.53
N PHE A 106 14.00 2.46 -11.53
CA PHE A 106 13.74 1.02 -11.54
C PHE A 106 15.03 0.21 -11.54
N TYR A 107 15.97 0.51 -12.44
CA TYR A 107 17.24 -0.22 -12.48
C TYR A 107 18.10 -0.04 -11.22
N LYS A 108 17.99 1.10 -10.55
CA LYS A 108 18.63 1.30 -9.23
C LYS A 108 17.99 0.45 -8.14
N ALA A 109 16.67 0.27 -8.17
CA ALA A 109 15.95 -0.54 -7.19
C ALA A 109 16.00 -2.05 -7.50
N LEU A 110 16.23 -2.45 -8.75
CA LEU A 110 16.14 -3.83 -9.22
C LEU A 110 16.97 -4.84 -8.41
N PRO A 111 18.24 -4.57 -8.03
CA PRO A 111 19.01 -5.49 -7.19
C PRO A 111 18.32 -5.78 -5.86
N ALA A 112 17.77 -4.75 -5.20
CA ALA A 112 17.05 -4.91 -3.94
C ALA A 112 15.74 -5.70 -4.11
N ILE A 113 15.02 -5.49 -5.21
CA ILE A 113 13.78 -6.21 -5.55
C ILE A 113 14.09 -7.70 -5.76
N VAL A 114 15.13 -8.03 -6.53
CA VAL A 114 15.56 -9.41 -6.80
C VAL A 114 16.00 -10.09 -5.51
N GLU A 115 16.79 -9.43 -4.69
CA GLU A 115 17.23 -9.96 -3.40
C GLU A 115 16.06 -10.22 -2.46
N PHE A 116 15.09 -9.29 -2.37
CA PHE A 116 13.90 -9.47 -1.56
C PHE A 116 13.07 -10.68 -2.03
N ARG A 117 12.80 -10.80 -3.32
CA ARG A 117 12.07 -11.95 -3.88
C ARG A 117 12.75 -13.28 -3.59
N SER A 118 14.08 -13.32 -3.70
CA SER A 118 14.88 -14.53 -3.41
C SER A 118 14.80 -14.93 -1.93
N LYS A 119 14.88 -13.95 -1.01
CA LYS A 119 14.89 -14.22 0.45
C LYS A 119 13.51 -14.49 1.03
N SER A 120 12.46 -13.89 0.47
CA SER A 120 11.09 -14.00 0.99
C SER A 120 10.32 -15.22 0.48
N GLY A 121 10.86 -15.97 -0.48
CA GLY A 121 10.17 -17.08 -1.11
C GLY A 121 9.07 -16.65 -2.11
N HIS A 122 8.92 -15.35 -2.35
CA HIS A 122 7.94 -14.76 -3.28
C HIS A 122 8.52 -14.60 -4.68
N GLN A 123 9.06 -15.68 -5.28
CA GLN A 123 9.70 -15.61 -6.59
C GLN A 123 8.71 -15.35 -7.73
N ASP A 124 7.44 -15.73 -7.55
CA ASP A 124 6.40 -15.66 -8.59
C ASP A 124 5.61 -14.33 -8.58
N VAL A 125 5.83 -13.44 -7.59
CA VAL A 125 5.15 -12.14 -7.54
C VAL A 125 5.80 -11.14 -8.50
N SER A 126 5.01 -10.15 -8.95
CA SER A 126 5.54 -9.06 -9.79
C SER A 126 6.60 -8.24 -9.06
N GLU A 127 7.48 -7.53 -9.81
CA GLU A 127 8.46 -6.61 -9.23
C GLU A 127 7.78 -5.56 -8.36
N LEU A 128 6.63 -5.05 -8.81
CA LEU A 128 5.92 -4.01 -8.08
C LEU A 128 5.28 -4.53 -6.79
N GLU A 129 4.71 -5.73 -6.83
CA GLU A 129 4.18 -6.39 -5.62
C GLU A 129 5.30 -6.64 -4.60
N ALA A 130 6.47 -7.08 -5.07
CA ALA A 130 7.66 -7.24 -4.22
C ALA A 130 8.07 -5.89 -3.58
N CYS A 131 8.02 -4.78 -4.33
CA CYS A 131 8.28 -3.44 -3.80
C CYS A 131 7.33 -3.08 -2.66
N PHE A 132 6.02 -3.25 -2.86
CA PHE A 132 5.02 -2.95 -1.84
C PHE A 132 5.19 -3.84 -0.61
N THR A 133 5.40 -5.14 -0.80
CA THR A 133 5.61 -6.09 0.29
C THR A 133 6.87 -5.76 1.09
N ALA A 134 7.97 -5.39 0.43
CA ALA A 134 9.20 -4.99 1.09
C ALA A 134 9.02 -3.71 1.92
N LEU A 135 8.34 -2.68 1.38
CA LEU A 135 8.06 -1.46 2.13
C LEU A 135 7.11 -1.70 3.29
N TYR A 136 6.11 -2.55 3.11
CA TYR A 136 5.19 -2.90 4.18
C TYR A 136 5.92 -3.64 5.31
N GLY A 137 6.76 -4.62 4.98
CA GLY A 137 7.61 -5.31 5.95
C GLY A 137 8.55 -4.36 6.70
N TYR A 138 9.16 -3.40 5.99
CA TYR A 138 9.99 -2.36 6.60
C TYR A 138 9.20 -1.46 7.57
N LEU A 139 7.97 -1.07 7.20
CA LEU A 139 7.07 -0.33 8.08
C LEU A 139 6.78 -1.10 9.37
N LEU A 140 6.48 -2.41 9.25
CA LEU A 140 6.21 -3.26 10.41
C LEU A 140 7.44 -3.39 11.34
N LEU A 141 8.65 -3.55 10.78
CA LEU A 141 9.88 -3.58 11.56
C LEU A 141 10.09 -2.28 12.34
N LYS A 142 9.83 -1.12 11.72
CA LYS A 142 9.91 0.18 12.38
C LYS A 142 8.90 0.32 13.51
N LEU A 143 7.65 -0.09 13.29
CA LEU A 143 6.61 -0.06 14.33
C LEU A 143 6.97 -0.96 15.51
N GLN A 144 7.64 -2.08 15.26
CA GLN A 144 8.15 -2.99 16.29
C GLN A 144 9.46 -2.52 16.94
N LYS A 145 10.02 -1.37 16.52
CA LYS A 145 11.31 -0.83 16.99
C LYS A 145 12.47 -1.81 16.85
N LYS A 146 12.44 -2.66 15.81
CA LYS A 146 13.52 -3.60 15.50
C LYS A 146 14.69 -2.86 14.85
N GLU A 147 15.90 -3.33 15.13
CA GLU A 147 17.10 -2.85 14.43
C GLU A 147 17.01 -3.21 12.94
N ILE A 148 17.34 -2.24 12.11
CA ILE A 148 17.32 -2.36 10.66
C ILE A 148 18.72 -2.07 10.14
N SER A 149 19.26 -2.98 9.30
CA SER A 149 20.57 -2.80 8.73
C SER A 149 20.62 -1.61 7.74
N LYS A 150 21.80 -1.03 7.57
CA LYS A 150 22.00 0.06 6.60
C LYS A 150 21.71 -0.37 5.15
N GLU A 151 21.98 -1.63 4.82
CA GLU A 151 21.68 -2.22 3.52
C GLU A 151 20.15 -2.23 3.29
N THR A 152 19.37 -2.67 4.28
CA THR A 152 17.90 -2.65 4.22
C THR A 152 17.37 -1.23 4.11
N GLU A 153 17.93 -0.27 4.85
CA GLU A 153 17.52 1.13 4.73
C GLU A 153 17.81 1.69 3.33
N THR A 154 18.96 1.36 2.75
CA THR A 154 19.35 1.82 1.41
C THR A 154 18.42 1.21 0.35
N ALA A 155 18.18 -0.11 0.42
CA ALA A 155 17.25 -0.81 -0.45
C ALA A 155 15.84 -0.21 -0.39
N THR A 156 15.36 0.03 0.82
CA THR A 156 14.04 0.61 1.06
C THR A 156 13.91 2.03 0.50
N LYS A 157 14.96 2.86 0.60
CA LYS A 157 14.98 4.20 0.00
C LYS A 157 14.89 4.15 -1.52
N GLN A 158 15.58 3.22 -2.17
CA GLN A 158 15.52 3.05 -3.63
C GLN A 158 14.12 2.61 -4.07
N ILE A 159 13.53 1.64 -3.39
CA ILE A 159 12.16 1.18 -3.66
C ILE A 159 11.15 2.32 -3.42
N SER A 160 11.29 3.06 -2.32
CA SER A 160 10.41 4.21 -2.02
C SER A 160 10.49 5.29 -3.09
N HIS A 161 11.68 5.57 -3.61
CA HIS A 161 11.86 6.53 -4.70
C HIS A 161 11.15 6.08 -5.99
N LEU A 162 11.31 4.81 -6.37
CA LEU A 162 10.60 4.22 -7.51
C LEU A 162 9.07 4.37 -7.37
N LEU A 163 8.52 4.01 -6.20
CA LEU A 163 7.07 4.09 -5.96
C LEU A 163 6.57 5.54 -5.88
N ALA A 164 7.39 6.49 -5.44
CA ALA A 164 7.05 7.90 -5.47
C ALA A 164 6.92 8.42 -6.92
N LEU A 165 7.85 8.04 -7.80
CA LEU A 165 7.75 8.37 -9.24
C LEU A 165 6.53 7.72 -9.89
N LEU A 166 6.25 6.43 -9.59
CA LEU A 166 5.06 5.75 -10.05
C LEU A 166 3.78 6.48 -9.64
N SER A 167 3.72 6.93 -8.39
CA SER A 167 2.57 7.67 -7.85
C SER A 167 2.36 9.01 -8.56
N GLN A 168 3.43 9.72 -8.91
CA GLN A 168 3.35 10.94 -9.70
C GLN A 168 2.78 10.66 -11.09
N LYS A 169 3.25 9.61 -11.77
CA LYS A 169 2.77 9.20 -13.09
C LYS A 169 1.32 8.71 -13.05
N TYR A 170 0.94 7.99 -12.01
CA TYR A 170 -0.45 7.58 -11.80
C TYR A 170 -1.39 8.79 -11.70
N LYS A 171 -1.01 9.80 -10.93
CA LYS A 171 -1.80 11.01 -10.74
C LYS A 171 -1.95 11.83 -12.03
N THR A 172 -0.90 11.90 -12.86
CA THR A 172 -0.94 12.66 -14.12
C THR A 172 -1.71 11.94 -15.22
N ARG A 173 -1.76 10.59 -15.22
CA ARG A 173 -2.52 9.79 -16.17
C ARG A 173 -4.01 10.19 -16.20
N ASP A 174 -4.59 10.45 -15.03
CA ASP A 174 -6.01 10.81 -14.90
C ASP A 174 -6.30 12.27 -15.32
N LEU A 175 -5.25 13.06 -15.64
CA LEU A 175 -5.36 14.45 -16.04
C LEU A 175 -5.16 14.66 -17.57
N GLU A 176 -4.72 13.64 -18.30
CA GLU A 176 -4.61 13.69 -19.76
C GLU A 176 -5.95 13.29 -20.38
N PRO A 177 -6.65 14.20 -21.11
CA PRO A 177 -7.84 13.81 -21.88
C PRO A 177 -7.42 12.87 -23.02
N GLU A 178 -8.24 11.84 -23.26
CA GLU A 178 -8.14 10.96 -24.44
C GLU A 178 -8.16 11.72 -25.76
#